data_e96f041762220e8455eae3f3b9f57d91
#
_entry.id   e96f041762220e8455eae3f3b9f57d91
#
_cell.length_a   1.000
_cell.length_b   1.000
_cell.length_c   1.000
_cell.angle_alpha   90.00
_cell.angle_beta   90.00
_cell.angle_gamma   90.00
#
_symmetry.space_group_name_H-M   'P 1'
#
loop_
_entity.id
_entity.type
_entity.pdbx_description
1 polymer ?
#
loop_
_entity_poly.entity_id
_entity_poly.type
_entity_poly.pdbx_seq_one_letter_code
_entity_poly.pdbx_strand_id
1 'polypeptide(L)' 'MSRVVPLHRLKPGQRAQIVELKSESAARLDRLGALGLMPGAWVVVQQRNPALVLRVGETEISVDRSVAEEILVRTG' A
#
# COMPACT_ATOMS: atom_id res chain seq x y z
N MET A 1 10.79 10.14 -13.76
CA MET A 1 11.60 9.97 -12.55
C MET A 1 10.76 9.34 -11.45
N SER A 2 11.21 8.23 -10.88
CA SER A 2 10.44 7.56 -9.84
C SER A 2 10.64 8.24 -8.50
N ARG A 3 9.62 8.18 -7.64
CA ARG A 3 9.64 8.72 -6.29
C ARG A 3 9.18 7.66 -5.31
N VAL A 4 9.79 7.65 -4.13
CA VAL A 4 9.36 6.77 -3.05
C VAL A 4 8.58 7.63 -2.06
N VAL A 5 7.33 7.29 -1.85
CA VAL A 5 6.43 8.03 -0.97
C VAL A 5 5.61 7.04 -0.14
N PRO A 6 5.06 7.49 1.01
CA PRO A 6 4.13 6.66 1.76
C PRO A 6 2.86 6.43 0.96
N LEU A 7 2.30 5.23 1.12
CA LEU A 7 1.11 4.82 0.36
C LEU A 7 -0.06 5.80 0.50
N HIS A 8 -0.24 6.38 1.70
CA HIS A 8 -1.36 7.28 1.95
C HIS A 8 -1.32 8.57 1.13
N ARG A 9 -0.20 8.84 0.46
CA ARG A 9 -0.06 10.02 -0.38
C ARG A 9 -0.52 9.81 -1.81
N LEU A 10 -0.82 8.58 -2.19
CA LEU A 10 -1.29 8.31 -3.55
C LEU A 10 -2.71 8.79 -3.75
N LYS A 11 -3.03 9.17 -4.96
CA LYS A 11 -4.36 9.62 -5.36
C LYS A 11 -5.16 8.47 -5.95
N PRO A 12 -6.50 8.54 -5.92
CA PRO A 12 -7.30 7.51 -6.57
C PRO A 12 -6.92 7.34 -8.04
N GLY A 13 -6.82 6.10 -8.48
CA GLY A 13 -6.41 5.75 -9.83
C GLY A 13 -4.92 5.60 -10.00
N GLN A 14 -4.12 6.07 -9.05
CA GLN A 14 -2.67 6.00 -9.16
C GLN A 14 -2.17 4.60 -8.84
N ARG A 15 -1.19 4.15 -9.61
CA ARG A 15 -0.57 2.84 -9.47
C ARG A 15 0.85 3.00 -8.96
N ALA A 16 1.28 2.09 -8.10
CA ALA A 16 2.63 2.13 -7.54
C ALA A 16 3.09 0.74 -7.13
N GLN A 17 4.39 0.60 -6.96
CA GLN A 17 4.98 -0.65 -6.52
C GLN A 17 5.49 -0.51 -5.10
N ILE A 18 5.16 -1.47 -4.25
CA ILE A 18 5.63 -1.46 -2.86
C ILE A 18 7.13 -1.73 -2.83
N VAL A 19 7.88 -0.88 -2.12
CA VAL A 19 9.32 -1.05 -2.00
C VAL A 19 9.73 -1.42 -0.59
N GLU A 20 8.96 -1.04 0.43
CA GLU A 20 9.33 -1.31 1.81
C GLU A 20 8.11 -1.24 2.73
N LEU A 21 8.09 -2.08 3.74
CA LEU A 21 7.08 -2.04 4.80
C LEU A 21 7.83 -1.69 6.09
N LYS A 22 7.53 -0.54 6.67
CA LYS A 22 8.25 -0.02 7.83
C LYS A 22 7.59 -0.34 9.16
N SER A 23 6.94 -1.48 9.26
CA SER A 23 6.33 -1.90 10.50
C SER A 23 7.33 -2.68 11.35
N GLU A 24 7.31 -2.45 12.67
CA GLU A 24 8.09 -3.23 13.62
C GLU A 24 7.32 -4.43 14.14
N SER A 25 6.04 -4.54 13.79
CA SER A 25 5.20 -5.65 14.23
C SER A 25 5.29 -6.80 13.26
N ALA A 26 5.88 -7.92 13.70
CA ALA A 26 5.96 -9.13 12.87
C ALA A 26 4.56 -9.64 12.51
N ALA A 27 3.62 -9.55 13.45
CA ALA A 27 2.24 -9.98 13.19
C ALA A 27 1.59 -9.14 12.09
N ARG A 28 1.84 -7.84 12.09
CA ARG A 28 1.31 -6.95 11.06
C ARG A 28 1.93 -7.26 9.70
N LEU A 29 3.26 -7.47 9.67
CA LEU A 29 3.95 -7.80 8.43
C LEU A 29 3.43 -9.11 7.84
N ASP A 30 3.21 -10.11 8.69
CA ASP A 30 2.68 -11.39 8.25
C ASP A 30 1.27 -11.22 7.67
N ARG A 31 0.45 -10.40 8.31
CA ARG A 31 -0.92 -10.15 7.85
C ARG A 31 -0.91 -9.44 6.51
N LEU A 32 -0.08 -8.41 6.36
CA LEU A 32 0.02 -7.67 5.11
C LEU A 32 0.53 -8.56 3.99
N GLY A 33 1.52 -9.40 4.29
CA GLY A 33 2.04 -10.35 3.31
C GLY A 33 1.00 -11.36 2.86
N ALA A 34 0.16 -11.83 3.79
CA ALA A 34 -0.92 -12.76 3.46
C ALA A 34 -1.94 -12.12 2.53
N LEU A 35 -2.07 -10.79 2.56
CA LEU A 35 -2.96 -10.05 1.67
C LEU A 35 -2.29 -9.68 0.36
N GLY A 36 -1.02 -10.01 0.19
CA GLY A 36 -0.26 -9.67 -1.02
C GLY A 36 0.44 -8.32 -0.94
N LEU A 37 0.39 -7.65 0.22
CA LEU A 37 1.05 -6.35 0.40
C LEU A 37 2.48 -6.58 0.88
N MET A 38 3.38 -6.74 -0.07
CA MET A 38 4.78 -7.02 0.21
C MET A 38 5.66 -6.32 -0.82
N PRO A 39 6.94 -6.11 -0.55
CA PRO A 39 7.83 -5.46 -1.51
C PRO A 39 7.78 -6.17 -2.86
N GLY A 40 7.68 -5.37 -3.92
CA GLY A 40 7.54 -5.86 -5.28
C GLY A 40 6.12 -5.93 -5.78
N ALA A 41 5.13 -5.92 -4.89
CA ALA A 41 3.73 -5.98 -5.30
C ALA A 41 3.27 -4.65 -5.89
N TRP A 42 2.41 -4.72 -6.91
CA TRP A 42 1.81 -3.52 -7.50
C TRP A 42 0.44 -3.28 -6.87
N VAL A 43 0.16 -2.01 -6.57
CA VAL A 43 -1.11 -1.59 -5.98
C VAL A 43 -1.71 -0.45 -6.77
N VAL A 44 -3.02 -0.36 -6.76
CA VAL A 44 -3.75 0.77 -7.36
C VAL A 44 -4.68 1.31 -6.28
N VAL A 45 -4.65 2.62 -6.07
CA VAL A 45 -5.55 3.25 -5.11
C VAL A 45 -6.92 3.37 -5.77
N GLN A 46 -7.95 2.79 -5.14
CA GLN A 46 -9.31 2.86 -5.64
C GLN A 46 -10.04 4.04 -5.04
N GLN A 47 -9.77 4.34 -3.76
CA GLN A 47 -10.50 5.33 -3.02
C GLN A 47 -9.66 5.74 -1.81
N ARG A 48 -9.83 6.99 -1.35
CA ARG A 48 -9.13 7.49 -0.17
C ARG A 48 -10.05 7.78 1.00
N ASN A 49 -11.28 8.14 0.72
CA ASN A 49 -12.23 8.54 1.75
C ASN A 49 -13.54 7.79 1.54
N PRO A 50 -14.20 7.35 2.60
CA PRO A 50 -13.82 7.49 4.02
C PRO A 50 -12.68 6.58 4.45
N ALA A 51 -12.33 5.58 3.65
CA ALA A 51 -11.24 4.67 3.94
C ALA A 51 -10.35 4.54 2.72
N LEU A 52 -9.08 4.21 2.94
CA LEU A 52 -8.15 3.96 1.86
C LEU A 52 -8.37 2.53 1.36
N VAL A 53 -8.84 2.40 0.13
CA VAL A 53 -9.10 1.12 -0.51
C VAL A 53 -8.10 0.93 -1.63
N LEU A 54 -7.41 -0.21 -1.60
CA LEU A 54 -6.39 -0.58 -2.58
C LEU A 54 -6.84 -1.79 -3.36
N ARG A 55 -6.36 -1.87 -4.60
CA ARG A 55 -6.47 -3.11 -5.37
C ARG A 55 -5.08 -3.71 -5.49
N VAL A 56 -4.96 -4.98 -5.09
CA VAL A 56 -3.74 -5.77 -5.23
C VAL A 56 -4.12 -7.00 -6.01
N GLY A 57 -3.64 -7.11 -7.26
CA GLY A 57 -4.12 -8.14 -8.15
C GLY A 57 -5.62 -7.98 -8.37
N GLU A 58 -6.40 -8.97 -8.03
CA GLU A 58 -7.86 -8.91 -8.16
C GLU A 58 -8.56 -8.70 -6.81
N THR A 59 -7.79 -8.41 -5.76
CA THR A 59 -8.33 -8.27 -4.42
C THR A 59 -8.38 -6.81 -4.03
N GLU A 60 -9.51 -6.37 -3.46
CA GLU A 60 -9.63 -5.04 -2.88
C GLU A 60 -9.45 -5.13 -1.38
N ILE A 61 -8.63 -4.24 -0.85
CA ILE A 61 -8.25 -4.25 0.57
C ILE A 61 -8.43 -2.85 1.12
N SER A 62 -9.08 -2.75 2.28
CA SER A 62 -9.18 -1.49 3.00
C SER A 62 -8.10 -1.47 4.07
N VAL A 63 -7.32 -0.39 4.13
CA VAL A 63 -6.26 -0.25 5.12
C VAL A 63 -6.44 1.04 5.91
N ASP A 64 -6.06 0.99 7.19
CA ASP A 64 -6.06 2.16 8.04
C ASP A 64 -4.94 3.10 7.63
N ARG A 65 -5.13 4.38 7.89
CA ARG A 65 -4.11 5.36 7.56
C ARG A 65 -2.78 5.06 8.25
N SER A 66 -2.83 4.63 9.51
CA SER A 66 -1.60 4.30 10.25
C SER A 66 -0.81 3.18 9.56
N VAL A 67 -1.50 2.23 8.96
CA VAL A 67 -0.87 1.16 8.20
C VAL A 67 -0.31 1.72 6.90
N ALA A 68 -1.08 2.55 6.21
CA ALA A 68 -0.67 3.13 4.93
C ALA A 68 0.58 4.00 5.07
N GLU A 69 0.73 4.67 6.21
CA GLU A 69 1.90 5.49 6.47
C GLU A 69 3.19 4.68 6.56
N GLU A 70 3.08 3.39 6.90
CA GLU A 70 4.22 2.49 7.04
C GLU A 70 4.58 1.76 5.75
N ILE A 71 3.77 1.92 4.71
CA ILE A 71 4.01 1.26 3.43
C ILE A 71 4.60 2.28 2.47
N LEU A 72 5.84 2.04 2.05
CA LEU A 72 6.51 2.91 1.09
C LEU A 72 6.37 2.33 -0.31
N VAL A 73 6.00 3.19 -1.26
CA VAL A 73 5.76 2.79 -2.64
C VAL A 73 6.56 3.65 -3.59
N ARG A 74 6.84 3.11 -4.76
CA ARG A 74 7.52 3.83 -5.82
C ARG A 74 6.52 4.15 -6.91
N THR A 75 6.46 5.44 -7.29
CA THR A 75 5.61 5.92 -8.37
C THR A 75 6.46 6.21 -9.60
N GLY A 76 5.83 6.25 -10.73
CA GLY A 76 6.48 6.55 -12.00
C GLY A 76 6.82 5.31 -12.77
#